data_f1a77e591f83d134fc110c7fd00cce24
#
_entry.id   f1a77e591f83d134fc110c7fd00cce24
#
_cell.length_a   1.000
_cell.length_b   1.000
_cell.length_c   1.000
_cell.angle_alpha   90.00
_cell.angle_beta   90.00
_cell.angle_gamma   90.00
#
_symmetry.space_group_name_H-M   'P 1'
#
loop_
_entity.id
_entity.type
_entity.pdbx_description
1 polymer ?
#
loop_
_entity_poly.entity_id
_entity_poly.type
_entity_poly.pdbx_seq_one_letter_code
_entity_poly.pdbx_strand_id
1 'polypeptide(L)'
;SPSSNKGLAQRIIEKGGALVSEYPFGVVPKAFTYIQRNRIQSALSNIIILIESELNGGSMTTIKFAMDQGKKVWVYQPSEFSKSTSGNKKLLTKNTPQKSLLLESEHKTEESVKSFRSIEELENLVNQL
;
A
#
# COMPACT_ATOMS: atom_id res chain seq x y z
N SER A 1 -19.38 5.53 3.46
CA SER A 1 -19.39 4.48 2.44
C SER A 1 -20.60 4.66 1.52
N PRO A 2 -20.52 4.35 0.22
CA PRO A 2 -21.65 4.44 -0.69
C PRO A 2 -22.80 3.55 -0.20
N SER A 3 -24.04 3.99 -0.37
CA SER A 3 -25.22 3.22 0.03
C SER A 3 -25.26 1.82 -0.61
N SER A 4 -24.67 1.67 -1.81
CA SER A 4 -24.52 0.40 -2.52
C SER A 4 -23.70 -0.66 -1.75
N ASN A 5 -22.84 -0.26 -0.83
CA ASN A 5 -21.98 -1.18 -0.06
C ASN A 5 -22.56 -1.59 1.31
N LYS A 6 -23.80 -1.16 1.65
CA LYS A 6 -24.44 -1.55 2.92
C LYS A 6 -24.58 -3.06 3.05
N GLY A 7 -25.06 -3.73 2.00
CA GLY A 7 -25.20 -5.18 1.99
C GLY A 7 -23.85 -5.94 2.12
N LEU A 8 -22.76 -5.37 1.57
CA LEU A 8 -21.43 -5.93 1.77
C LEU A 8 -20.98 -5.78 3.22
N ALA A 9 -21.18 -4.60 3.80
CA ALA A 9 -20.84 -4.34 5.21
C ALA A 9 -21.56 -5.31 6.16
N GLN A 10 -22.87 -5.52 5.93
CA GLN A 10 -23.67 -6.48 6.69
C GLN A 10 -23.08 -7.90 6.60
N ARG A 11 -22.81 -8.39 5.38
CA ARG A 11 -22.24 -9.73 5.17
C ARG A 11 -20.86 -9.91 5.80
N ILE A 12 -20.04 -8.85 5.86
CA ILE A 12 -18.74 -8.89 6.56
C ILE A 12 -18.95 -9.20 8.04
N ILE A 13 -19.88 -8.50 8.68
CA ILE A 13 -20.19 -8.69 10.12
C ILE A 13 -20.79 -10.06 10.36
N GLU A 14 -21.77 -10.49 9.55
CA GLU A 14 -22.42 -11.80 9.66
C GLU A 14 -21.44 -12.97 9.53
N LYS A 15 -20.33 -12.77 8.79
CA LYS A 15 -19.25 -13.76 8.65
C LYS A 15 -18.15 -13.63 9.71
N GLY A 16 -18.38 -12.88 10.79
CA GLY A 16 -17.42 -12.71 11.87
C GLY A 16 -16.30 -11.71 11.59
N GLY A 17 -16.43 -10.92 10.52
CA GLY A 17 -15.52 -9.81 10.22
C GLY A 17 -15.89 -8.54 10.98
N ALA A 18 -15.10 -7.49 10.81
CA ALA A 18 -15.30 -6.20 11.45
C ALA A 18 -15.17 -5.04 10.47
N LEU A 19 -15.85 -3.94 10.79
CA LEU A 19 -15.65 -2.63 10.17
C LEU A 19 -14.90 -1.73 11.14
N VAL A 20 -13.76 -1.20 10.70
CA VAL A 20 -12.89 -0.38 11.53
C VAL A 20 -12.92 1.06 11.04
N SER A 21 -13.13 2.02 11.94
CA SER A 21 -13.11 3.45 11.65
C SER A 21 -12.58 4.23 12.84
N GLU A 22 -11.81 5.27 12.58
CA GLU A 22 -11.40 6.27 13.58
C GLU A 22 -12.41 7.42 13.68
N TYR A 23 -13.35 7.51 12.74
CA TYR A 23 -14.32 8.58 12.69
C TYR A 23 -15.66 8.13 13.29
N PRO A 24 -16.31 9.00 14.10
CA PRO A 24 -17.66 8.75 14.59
C PRO A 24 -18.67 8.60 13.47
N PHE A 25 -19.81 8.00 13.79
CA PHE A 25 -20.94 7.92 12.86
C PHE A 25 -21.41 9.33 12.45
N GLY A 26 -21.78 9.47 11.18
CA GLY A 26 -22.28 10.73 10.63
C GLY A 26 -21.21 11.65 10.06
N VAL A 27 -19.92 11.38 10.28
CA VAL A 27 -18.86 12.16 9.66
C VAL A 27 -18.84 11.94 8.15
N VAL A 28 -18.96 13.02 7.39
CA VAL A 28 -18.90 12.97 5.92
C VAL A 28 -17.45 12.79 5.48
N PRO A 29 -17.14 11.76 4.65
CA PRO A 29 -15.79 11.54 4.15
C PRO A 29 -15.29 12.71 3.31
N LYS A 30 -14.04 13.11 3.52
CA LYS A 30 -13.32 14.13 2.74
C LYS A 30 -12.02 13.53 2.19
N ALA A 31 -11.40 14.16 1.20
CA ALA A 31 -10.17 13.66 0.59
C ALA A 31 -9.09 13.35 1.64
N PHE A 32 -8.90 14.22 2.63
CA PHE A 32 -7.90 14.00 3.69
C PHE A 32 -8.25 12.81 4.59
N THR A 33 -9.55 12.49 4.83
CA THR A 33 -9.94 11.35 5.68
C THR A 33 -9.60 10.02 5.02
N TYR A 34 -9.65 9.95 3.69
CA TYR A 34 -9.18 8.76 2.95
C TYR A 34 -7.67 8.57 3.09
N ILE A 35 -6.90 9.66 3.02
CA ILE A 35 -5.46 9.63 3.21
C ILE A 35 -5.12 9.17 4.64
N GLN A 36 -5.77 9.74 5.65
CA GLN A 36 -5.57 9.36 7.05
C GLN A 36 -5.90 7.88 7.30
N ARG A 37 -6.98 7.37 6.70
CA ARG A 37 -7.34 5.95 6.82
C ARG A 37 -6.26 5.02 6.27
N ASN A 38 -5.51 5.41 5.23
CA ASN A 38 -4.50 4.54 4.58
C ASN A 38 -3.42 4.08 5.56
N ARG A 39 -3.09 4.87 6.60
CA ARG A 39 -2.16 4.45 7.65
C ARG A 39 -2.68 3.25 8.46
N ILE A 40 -4.00 3.15 8.64
CA ILE A 40 -4.63 2.01 9.34
C ILE A 40 -4.58 0.77 8.46
N GLN A 41 -4.88 0.91 7.17
CA GLN A 41 -4.78 -0.20 6.21
C GLN A 41 -3.36 -0.78 6.19
N SER A 42 -2.36 0.10 6.16
CA SER A 42 -0.95 -0.29 6.23
C SER A 42 -0.62 -0.95 7.58
N ALA A 43 -1.06 -0.38 8.70
CA ALA A 43 -0.77 -0.90 10.03
C ALA A 43 -1.34 -2.32 10.25
N LEU A 44 -2.54 -2.59 9.75
CA LEU A 44 -3.22 -3.88 9.86
C LEU A 44 -2.69 -4.94 8.88
N SER A 45 -1.85 -4.54 7.93
CA SER A 45 -1.27 -5.44 6.94
C SER A 45 0.12 -5.91 7.36
N ASN A 46 0.47 -7.15 7.03
CA ASN A 46 1.84 -7.65 7.16
C ASN A 46 2.72 -7.19 5.99
N ILE A 47 2.11 -7.09 4.81
CA ILE A 47 2.78 -6.72 3.56
C ILE A 47 1.85 -5.83 2.76
N ILE A 48 2.43 -4.87 2.04
CA ILE A 48 1.72 -4.08 1.03
C ILE A 48 2.22 -4.50 -0.35
N ILE A 49 1.29 -4.86 -1.22
CA ILE A 49 1.59 -5.21 -2.61
C ILE A 49 1.14 -4.05 -3.50
N LEU A 50 2.08 -3.43 -4.21
CA LEU A 50 1.82 -2.39 -5.19
C LEU A 50 1.81 -2.98 -6.59
N ILE A 51 0.64 -3.03 -7.21
CA ILE A 51 0.50 -3.47 -8.60
C ILE A 51 0.81 -2.31 -9.55
N GLU A 52 0.15 -1.17 -9.36
CA GLU A 52 0.28 -0.02 -10.23
C GLU A 52 -0.03 1.28 -9.48
N SER A 53 0.81 2.29 -9.67
CA SER A 53 0.56 3.66 -9.21
C SER A 53 1.34 4.69 -10.00
N GLU A 54 0.69 5.81 -10.32
CA GLU A 54 1.41 7.02 -10.70
C GLU A 54 2.21 7.55 -9.50
N LEU A 55 3.24 8.34 -9.78
CA LEU A 55 4.15 8.91 -8.77
C LEU A 55 3.41 9.70 -7.67
N ASN A 56 2.37 10.43 -8.05
CA ASN A 56 1.52 11.22 -7.14
C ASN A 56 0.19 10.53 -6.81
N GLY A 57 0.07 9.25 -7.08
CA GLY A 57 -1.12 8.45 -6.83
C GLY A 57 -1.39 8.23 -5.33
N GLY A 58 -2.66 8.05 -4.96
CA GLY A 58 -3.06 7.78 -3.57
C GLY A 58 -2.40 6.54 -2.97
N SER A 59 -2.11 5.52 -3.79
CA SER A 59 -1.39 4.31 -3.38
C SER A 59 0.02 4.61 -2.86
N MET A 60 0.71 5.64 -3.41
CA MET A 60 2.03 6.04 -2.94
C MET A 60 2.00 6.57 -1.50
N THR A 61 0.88 7.17 -1.07
CA THR A 61 0.69 7.58 0.33
C THR A 61 0.60 6.35 1.25
N THR A 62 -0.11 5.30 0.83
CA THR A 62 -0.17 4.03 1.57
C THR A 62 1.21 3.39 1.67
N ILE A 63 1.98 3.38 0.57
CA ILE A 63 3.37 2.88 0.56
C ILE A 63 4.24 3.67 1.55
N LYS A 64 4.12 5.00 1.58
CA LYS A 64 4.86 5.82 2.54
C LYS A 64 4.54 5.41 3.98
N PHE A 65 3.26 5.29 4.35
CA PHE A 65 2.88 4.80 5.67
C PHE A 65 3.42 3.40 5.97
N ALA A 66 3.41 2.49 4.98
CA ALA A 66 3.96 1.15 5.13
C ALA A 66 5.46 1.20 5.47
N MET A 67 6.23 2.01 4.74
CA MET A 67 7.67 2.18 4.97
C MET A 67 7.94 2.81 6.35
N ASP A 68 7.21 3.86 6.73
CA ASP A 68 7.33 4.53 8.03
C ASP A 68 6.99 3.56 9.19
N GLN A 69 6.14 2.57 8.94
CA GLN A 69 5.74 1.53 9.90
C GLN A 69 6.61 0.26 9.84
N GLY A 70 7.68 0.25 9.04
CA GLY A 70 8.58 -0.89 8.88
C GLY A 70 7.94 -2.11 8.21
N LYS A 71 6.89 -1.91 7.40
CA LYS A 71 6.21 -3.00 6.69
C LYS A 71 6.98 -3.39 5.43
N LYS A 72 6.87 -4.66 5.04
CA LYS A 72 7.34 -5.15 3.74
C LYS A 72 6.49 -4.58 2.61
N VAL A 73 7.13 -4.12 1.55
CA VAL A 73 6.47 -3.59 0.35
C VAL A 73 6.93 -4.39 -0.87
N TRP A 74 6.00 -5.03 -1.56
CA TRP A 74 6.30 -5.75 -2.79
C TRP A 74 5.72 -5.00 -3.98
N VAL A 75 6.54 -4.78 -4.99
CA VAL A 75 6.24 -3.88 -6.10
C VAL A 75 6.26 -4.65 -7.40
N TYR A 76 5.16 -4.60 -8.14
CA TYR A 76 5.12 -5.16 -9.49
C TYR A 76 6.08 -4.39 -10.41
N GLN A 77 6.95 -5.13 -11.09
CA GLN A 77 7.87 -4.62 -12.09
C GLN A 77 7.37 -5.02 -13.48
N PRO A 78 6.74 -4.10 -14.24
CA PRO A 78 6.34 -4.39 -15.62
C PRO A 78 7.56 -4.50 -16.53
N SER A 79 7.38 -5.13 -17.71
CA SER A 79 8.41 -5.17 -18.76
C SER A 79 8.82 -3.77 -19.23
N GLU A 80 7.83 -2.87 -19.33
CA GLU A 80 8.04 -1.46 -19.66
C GLU A 80 7.28 -0.57 -18.68
N PHE A 81 7.94 0.50 -18.24
CA PHE A 81 7.32 1.48 -17.36
C PHE A 81 6.57 2.53 -18.17
N SER A 82 5.35 2.82 -17.76
CA SER A 82 4.48 3.85 -18.29
C SER A 82 4.27 4.99 -17.28
N LYS A 83 3.44 5.97 -17.65
CA LYS A 83 3.01 7.02 -16.71
C LYS A 83 2.29 6.41 -15.50
N SER A 84 1.40 5.45 -15.72
CA SER A 84 0.61 4.79 -14.66
C SER A 84 1.47 3.96 -13.69
N THR A 85 2.64 3.48 -14.12
CA THR A 85 3.61 2.74 -13.30
C THR A 85 4.82 3.58 -12.86
N SER A 86 4.75 4.91 -12.98
CA SER A 86 5.85 5.80 -12.62
C SER A 86 6.20 5.76 -11.12
N GLY A 87 5.22 5.47 -10.24
CA GLY A 87 5.44 5.22 -8.82
C GLY A 87 6.21 3.93 -8.57
N ASN A 88 5.85 2.85 -9.29
CA ASN A 88 6.57 1.57 -9.23
C ASN A 88 8.04 1.76 -9.62
N LYS A 89 8.28 2.43 -10.76
CA LYS A 89 9.63 2.76 -11.23
C LYS A 89 10.44 3.45 -10.14
N LYS A 90 9.86 4.48 -9.51
CA LYS A 90 10.56 5.26 -8.46
C LYS A 90 10.96 4.38 -7.26
N LEU A 91 10.08 3.50 -6.81
CA LEU A 91 10.36 2.62 -5.68
C LEU A 91 11.47 1.62 -6.00
N LEU A 92 11.45 1.03 -7.21
CA LEU A 92 12.44 0.05 -7.65
C LEU A 92 13.80 0.69 -7.97
N THR A 93 13.83 1.92 -8.49
CA THR A 93 15.08 2.64 -8.78
C THR A 93 15.80 3.09 -7.51
N LYS A 94 15.07 3.34 -6.40
CA LYS A 94 15.67 3.74 -5.12
C LYS A 94 16.38 2.61 -4.39
N ASN A 95 16.11 1.35 -4.75
CA ASN A 95 16.83 0.18 -4.23
C ASN A 95 18.25 0.02 -4.84
N THR A 96 18.65 0.88 -5.76
CA THR A 96 20.07 1.02 -6.14
C THR A 96 20.75 1.94 -5.09
N PRO A 97 22.01 1.67 -4.65
CA PRO A 97 22.63 2.35 -3.50
C PRO A 97 23.05 3.80 -3.75
N GLN A 98 22.22 4.58 -4.44
CA GLN A 98 22.38 6.02 -4.57
C GLN A 98 21.42 6.75 -3.63
N LYS A 99 22.03 7.34 -2.62
CA LYS A 99 21.49 8.16 -1.53
C LYS A 99 20.21 8.93 -1.89
N SER A 100 19.11 8.54 -1.29
CA SER A 100 17.77 9.06 -1.52
C SER A 100 17.58 10.49 -0.98
N LEU A 101 17.18 11.42 -1.83
CA LEU A 101 16.91 12.83 -1.50
C LEU A 101 15.47 13.08 -0.97
N LEU A 102 14.67 12.07 -0.67
CA LEU A 102 13.24 12.25 -0.32
C LEU A 102 12.71 11.47 0.89
N LEU A 103 13.56 10.82 1.68
CA LEU A 103 13.15 10.18 2.92
C LEU A 103 14.17 10.54 4.01
N GLU A 104 13.85 11.56 4.80
CA GLU A 104 14.60 11.94 6.01
C GLU A 104 14.36 11.01 7.20
N SER A 105 14.03 9.74 6.97
CA SER A 105 13.95 8.74 8.03
C SER A 105 15.08 7.74 7.89
N GLU A 106 16.02 7.80 8.82
CA GLU A 106 17.21 6.93 8.94
C GLU A 106 16.89 5.48 9.35
N HIS A 107 15.78 4.88 8.90
CA HIS A 107 15.48 3.49 9.24
C HIS A 107 15.60 2.56 8.02
N LYS A 108 16.66 1.71 8.08
CA LYS A 108 16.88 0.42 7.38
C LYS A 108 15.85 0.06 6.28
N THR A 109 16.06 0.54 5.07
CA THR A 109 15.11 0.37 3.96
C THR A 109 15.52 -0.66 2.91
N GLU A 110 16.70 -1.28 2.99
CA GLU A 110 17.21 -2.13 1.90
C GLU A 110 16.55 -3.52 1.81
N GLU A 111 15.99 -4.05 2.91
CA GLU A 111 15.28 -5.34 2.90
C GLU A 111 13.75 -5.23 2.78
N SER A 112 13.20 -4.03 2.88
CA SER A 112 11.74 -3.84 2.99
C SER A 112 11.02 -3.83 1.66
N VAL A 113 11.70 -3.53 0.53
CA VAL A 113 11.09 -3.45 -0.80
C VAL A 113 11.62 -4.56 -1.69
N LYS A 114 10.72 -5.43 -2.17
CA LYS A 114 11.03 -6.48 -3.15
C LYS A 114 10.24 -6.26 -4.44
N SER A 115 10.77 -6.68 -5.57
CA SER A 115 10.06 -6.69 -6.85
C SER A 115 9.54 -8.07 -7.21
N PHE A 116 8.50 -8.12 -8.01
CA PHE A 116 8.02 -9.33 -8.68
C PHE A 116 7.50 -8.98 -10.07
N ARG A 117 7.55 -9.92 -11.00
CA ARG A 117 7.17 -9.74 -12.42
C ARG A 117 6.01 -10.61 -12.87
N SER A 118 5.71 -11.66 -12.11
CA SER A 118 4.63 -12.61 -12.41
C SER A 118 3.88 -12.99 -11.13
N ILE A 119 2.71 -13.61 -11.31
CA ILE A 119 1.93 -14.17 -10.20
C ILE A 119 2.73 -15.28 -9.51
N GLU A 120 3.44 -16.10 -10.26
CA GLU A 120 4.26 -17.19 -9.73
C GLU A 120 5.39 -16.67 -8.83
N GLU A 121 6.08 -15.59 -9.23
CA GLU A 121 7.07 -14.93 -8.35
C GLU A 121 6.43 -14.36 -7.07
N LEU A 122 5.24 -13.78 -7.18
CA LEU A 122 4.50 -13.28 -6.03
C LEU A 122 4.10 -14.42 -5.08
N GLU A 123 3.60 -15.53 -5.60
CA GLU A 123 3.26 -16.72 -4.80
C GLU A 123 4.49 -17.29 -4.08
N ASN A 124 5.63 -17.37 -4.75
CA ASN A 124 6.89 -17.77 -4.14
C ASN A 124 7.33 -16.84 -3.01
N LEU A 125 7.14 -15.53 -3.16
CA LEU A 125 7.41 -14.56 -2.10
C LEU A 125 6.46 -14.72 -0.90
N VAL A 126 5.18 -15.03 -1.15
CA VAL A 126 4.19 -15.30 -0.10
C VAL A 126 4.54 -16.57 0.69
N ASN A 127 4.96 -17.62 0.00
CA ASN A 127 5.32 -18.90 0.63
C ASN A 127 6.60 -18.84 1.48
N GLN A 128 7.37 -17.74 1.39
CA GLN A 128 8.57 -17.49 2.20
C GLN A 128 8.29 -16.67 3.47
N LEU A 129 7.01 -16.38 3.77
CA LEU A 129 6.57 -15.63 4.97
C LEU A 129 6.42 -16.51 6.18
#